data_f42344d8a1d278bfe3310fc4afbfb91d
#
_entry.id   f42344d8a1d278bfe3310fc4afbfb91d
#
_cell.length_a   1.000
_cell.length_b   1.000
_cell.length_c   1.000
_cell.angle_alpha   90.00
_cell.angle_beta   90.00
_cell.angle_gamma   90.00
#
_symmetry.space_group_name_H-M   'P 1'
#
loop_
_entity.id
_entity.type
_entity.pdbx_description
1 polymer ?
#
loop_
_entity_poly.entity_id
_entity_poly.type
_entity_poly.pdbx_seq_one_letter_code
_entity_poly.pdbx_strand_id
1 'polypeptide(L)'
;MKERQQLICIFDCESILDTELIRRVWNLEGEDFEVSKEAMKKQFEESASEFLPLPFHKVISICAVITDHFGKFIKVNKIEGESEAEMISNFFKFIDKFSPKLVSFNGKNYDMPLLVLRALKYNIKASTYLDTISDKWNNYKSRFNELKHCDLFESLGAGRGMRLDTICAMANLPGKYDVHGDQVLELFYQNELEKIHEYCESDVLNTFMLYLKYEFIKGNLTEEDYANSLSLMSEYLQEHKANRGYVDIFVHCSDEEIKRILEK
;
A
#
# COMPACT_ATOMS: atom_id res chain seq x y z
N MET A 1 15.02 -23.19 19.00
CA MET A 1 14.76 -22.19 17.93
C MET A 1 13.83 -21.16 18.55
N LYS A 2 14.22 -19.86 18.61
CA LYS A 2 13.26 -18.82 18.97
C LYS A 2 12.22 -18.81 17.85
N GLU A 3 10.95 -19.01 18.17
CA GLU A 3 9.86 -18.76 17.25
C GLU A 3 10.04 -17.33 16.70
N ARG A 4 10.27 -17.20 15.41
CA ARG A 4 10.24 -15.89 14.77
C ARG A 4 8.82 -15.38 14.89
N GLN A 5 8.59 -14.35 15.69
CA GLN A 5 7.31 -13.66 15.71
C GLN A 5 6.99 -13.26 14.28
N GLN A 6 5.87 -13.79 13.75
CA GLN A 6 5.41 -13.45 12.43
C GLN A 6 4.98 -11.98 12.42
N LEU A 7 5.55 -11.17 11.55
CA LEU A 7 5.15 -9.77 11.36
C LEU A 7 3.94 -9.68 10.43
N ILE A 8 3.17 -8.62 10.56
CA ILE A 8 2.20 -8.18 9.55
C ILE A 8 2.79 -6.95 8.87
N CYS A 9 2.72 -6.91 7.55
CA CYS A 9 3.16 -5.80 6.72
C CYS A 9 1.98 -5.29 5.91
N ILE A 10 1.43 -4.18 6.31
CA ILE A 10 0.42 -3.44 5.57
C ILE A 10 1.17 -2.53 4.61
N PHE A 11 0.94 -2.63 3.31
CA PHE A 11 1.72 -1.91 2.32
C PHE A 11 0.85 -1.35 1.19
N ASP A 12 1.40 -0.32 0.56
CA ASP A 12 0.87 0.33 -0.63
C ASP A 12 2.02 0.84 -1.48
N CYS A 13 1.80 1.10 -2.78
CA CYS A 13 2.81 1.71 -3.63
C CYS A 13 2.23 2.75 -4.58
N GLU A 14 3.02 3.82 -4.81
CA GLU A 14 2.73 4.84 -5.80
C GLU A 14 3.54 4.60 -7.07
N SER A 15 2.92 4.87 -8.19
CA SER A 15 3.54 4.68 -9.50
C SER A 15 3.22 5.81 -10.45
N ILE A 16 4.11 5.99 -11.43
CA ILE A 16 3.92 6.86 -12.58
C ILE A 16 4.18 6.07 -13.87
N LEU A 17 3.94 6.70 -15.00
CA LEU A 17 4.19 6.08 -16.30
C LEU A 17 5.70 5.92 -16.59
N ASP A 18 6.11 4.77 -17.11
CA ASP A 18 7.46 4.47 -17.60
C ASP A 18 7.60 5.02 -19.03
N THR A 19 7.95 6.29 -19.13
CA THR A 19 8.05 6.99 -20.41
C THR A 19 9.11 6.42 -21.34
N GLU A 20 10.17 5.81 -20.78
CA GLU A 20 11.16 5.09 -21.56
C GLU A 20 10.52 3.90 -22.29
N LEU A 21 9.72 3.11 -21.59
CA LEU A 21 9.00 1.99 -22.18
C LEU A 21 7.95 2.46 -23.20
N ILE A 22 7.22 3.52 -22.88
CA ILE A 22 6.20 4.11 -23.77
C ILE A 22 6.84 4.56 -25.07
N ARG A 23 7.96 5.30 -25.05
CA ARG A 23 8.68 5.70 -26.26
C ARG A 23 9.07 4.51 -27.12
N ARG A 24 9.61 3.48 -26.47
CA ARG A 24 10.07 2.27 -27.18
C ARG A 24 8.94 1.48 -27.85
N VAL A 25 7.75 1.42 -27.21
CA VAL A 25 6.64 0.58 -27.69
C VAL A 25 5.69 1.36 -28.61
N TRP A 26 5.44 2.63 -28.30
CA TRP A 26 4.46 3.45 -29.02
C TRP A 26 5.07 4.49 -29.95
N ASN A 27 6.42 4.56 -30.03
CA ASN A 27 7.20 5.52 -30.83
C ASN A 27 6.77 6.98 -30.55
N LEU A 28 6.49 7.31 -29.31
CA LEU A 28 6.21 8.69 -28.90
C LEU A 28 7.53 9.44 -28.65
N GLU A 29 7.56 10.72 -28.99
CA GLU A 29 8.68 11.63 -28.77
C GLU A 29 8.24 12.81 -27.91
N GLY A 30 9.19 13.49 -27.25
CA GLY A 30 8.94 14.65 -26.41
C GLY A 30 9.48 14.51 -24.98
N GLU A 31 9.24 15.51 -24.16
CA GLU A 31 9.57 15.47 -22.73
C GLU A 31 8.71 14.45 -21.97
N ASP A 32 9.19 13.94 -20.85
CA ASP A 32 8.55 12.84 -20.10
C ASP A 32 7.10 13.13 -19.72
N PHE A 33 6.82 14.37 -19.27
CA PHE A 33 5.46 14.76 -18.90
C PHE A 33 4.52 14.75 -20.11
N GLU A 34 4.96 15.29 -21.25
CA GLU A 34 4.19 15.32 -22.49
C GLU A 34 3.91 13.92 -23.03
N VAL A 35 4.94 13.05 -23.01
CA VAL A 35 4.81 11.64 -23.40
C VAL A 35 3.78 10.94 -22.50
N SER A 36 3.80 11.20 -21.20
CA SER A 36 2.80 10.64 -20.28
C SER A 36 1.38 11.09 -20.61
N LYS A 37 1.16 12.38 -20.82
CA LYS A 37 -0.16 12.93 -21.16
C LYS A 37 -0.67 12.42 -22.52
N GLU A 38 0.20 12.34 -23.52
CA GLU A 38 -0.14 11.78 -24.84
C GLU A 38 -0.51 10.30 -24.76
N ALA A 39 0.23 9.52 -23.94
CA ALA A 39 -0.06 8.11 -23.72
C ALA A 39 -1.41 7.90 -23.02
N MET A 40 -1.71 8.69 -21.98
CA MET A 40 -3.00 8.66 -21.29
C MET A 40 -4.16 8.98 -22.24
N LYS A 41 -3.99 10.01 -23.10
CA LYS A 41 -4.98 10.38 -24.11
C LYS A 41 -5.24 9.25 -25.10
N LYS A 42 -4.20 8.63 -25.65
CA LYS A 42 -4.33 7.47 -26.55
C LYS A 42 -5.05 6.30 -25.87
N GLN A 43 -4.67 5.98 -24.63
CA GLN A 43 -5.31 4.94 -23.86
C GLN A 43 -6.80 5.23 -23.64
N PHE A 44 -7.15 6.50 -23.37
CA PHE A 44 -8.54 6.91 -23.22
C PHE A 44 -9.35 6.73 -24.50
N GLU A 45 -8.78 7.08 -25.65
CA GLU A 45 -9.42 6.90 -26.96
C GLU A 45 -9.70 5.42 -27.27
N GLU A 46 -8.83 4.50 -26.81
CA GLU A 46 -8.95 3.06 -27.05
C GLU A 46 -9.86 2.34 -26.03
N SER A 47 -9.85 2.75 -24.76
CA SER A 47 -10.47 1.99 -23.67
C SER A 47 -11.45 2.77 -22.79
N ALA A 48 -11.68 4.06 -23.08
CA ALA A 48 -12.41 4.99 -22.21
C ALA A 48 -11.84 5.11 -20.78
N SER A 49 -10.55 4.81 -20.60
CA SER A 49 -9.80 4.95 -19.36
C SER A 49 -8.42 5.52 -19.66
N GLU A 50 -7.96 6.49 -18.87
CA GLU A 50 -6.61 7.04 -18.96
C GLU A 50 -5.56 6.10 -18.34
N PHE A 51 -5.99 5.06 -17.62
CA PHE A 51 -5.12 4.15 -16.93
C PHE A 51 -4.51 3.13 -17.89
N LEU A 52 -3.18 3.22 -18.09
CA LEU A 52 -2.45 2.31 -18.97
C LEU A 52 -2.30 0.92 -18.31
N PRO A 53 -2.09 -0.14 -19.13
CA PRO A 53 -1.73 -1.47 -18.62
C PRO A 53 -0.50 -1.44 -17.69
N LEU A 54 -0.48 -2.30 -16.67
CA LEU A 54 0.55 -2.34 -15.62
C LEU A 54 2.01 -2.31 -16.11
N PRO A 55 2.40 -2.96 -17.23
CA PRO A 55 3.79 -2.90 -17.70
C PRO A 55 4.30 -1.48 -17.99
N PHE A 56 3.40 -0.54 -18.29
CA PHE A 56 3.75 0.86 -18.57
C PHE A 56 3.93 1.71 -17.32
N HIS A 57 3.82 1.13 -16.12
CA HIS A 57 4.02 1.83 -14.86
C HIS A 57 5.39 1.52 -14.25
N LYS A 58 5.97 2.52 -13.56
CA LYS A 58 7.15 2.37 -12.71
C LYS A 58 6.84 2.85 -11.29
N VAL A 59 7.41 2.16 -10.30
CA VAL A 59 7.18 2.45 -8.89
C VAL A 59 8.08 3.60 -8.43
N ILE A 60 7.51 4.57 -7.70
CA ILE A 60 8.22 5.74 -7.18
C ILE A 60 8.17 5.84 -5.66
N SER A 61 7.25 5.12 -5.02
CA SER A 61 7.16 5.00 -3.57
C SER A 61 6.62 3.63 -3.19
N ILE A 62 7.12 3.05 -2.11
CA ILE A 62 6.53 1.91 -1.41
C ILE A 62 6.52 2.27 0.06
N CYS A 63 5.36 2.30 0.69
CA CYS A 63 5.21 2.54 2.11
C CYS A 63 4.66 1.32 2.83
N ALA A 64 5.02 1.15 4.10
CA ALA A 64 4.53 0.04 4.91
C ALA A 64 4.34 0.42 6.37
N VAL A 65 3.21 -0.01 6.94
CA VAL A 65 3.01 -0.17 8.37
C VAL A 65 3.46 -1.58 8.75
N ILE A 66 4.28 -1.68 9.77
CA ILE A 66 4.72 -2.95 10.36
C ILE A 66 4.06 -3.11 11.72
N THR A 67 3.46 -4.27 11.96
CA THR A 67 2.91 -4.67 13.26
C THR A 67 3.49 -6.01 13.69
N ASP A 68 3.28 -6.38 14.94
CA ASP A 68 3.47 -7.75 15.36
C ASP A 68 2.33 -8.66 14.82
N HIS A 69 2.37 -9.94 15.16
CA HIS A 69 1.39 -10.92 14.68
C HIS A 69 -0.02 -10.76 15.31
N PHE A 70 -0.16 -9.95 16.35
CA PHE A 70 -1.44 -9.59 16.96
C PHE A 70 -2.03 -8.28 16.39
N GLY A 71 -1.34 -7.64 15.46
CA GLY A 71 -1.75 -6.36 14.89
C GLY A 71 -1.30 -5.14 15.71
N LYS A 72 -0.46 -5.33 16.75
CA LYS A 72 0.08 -4.24 17.55
C LYS A 72 1.02 -3.39 16.72
N PHE A 73 0.74 -2.09 16.61
CA PHE A 73 1.52 -1.16 15.79
C PHE A 73 2.97 -1.07 16.25
N ILE A 74 3.91 -1.05 15.29
CA ILE A 74 5.35 -0.89 15.55
C ILE A 74 5.87 0.37 14.87
N LYS A 75 5.59 0.57 13.56
CA LYS A 75 6.08 1.73 12.80
C LYS A 75 5.42 1.86 11.45
N VAL A 76 5.49 3.07 10.88
CA VAL A 76 5.22 3.34 9.46
C VAL A 76 6.43 4.01 8.82
N ASN A 77 6.86 3.51 7.66
CA ASN A 77 7.95 4.12 6.88
C ASN A 77 7.81 3.77 5.40
N LYS A 78 8.45 4.61 4.57
CA LYS A 78 8.77 4.22 3.20
C LYS A 78 9.83 3.13 3.17
N ILE A 79 9.81 2.31 2.13
CA ILE A 79 10.89 1.36 1.84
C ILE A 79 12.03 2.15 1.18
N GLU A 80 13.19 2.17 1.82
CA GLU A 80 14.35 2.91 1.36
C GLU A 80 14.95 2.30 0.08
N GLY A 81 15.53 3.16 -0.76
CA GLY A 81 16.26 2.81 -1.96
C GLY A 81 16.60 4.07 -2.77
N GLU A 82 17.80 4.14 -3.32
CA GLU A 82 18.26 5.25 -4.17
C GLU A 82 17.68 5.15 -5.60
N SER A 83 17.07 4.01 -5.93
CA SER A 83 16.45 3.73 -7.21
C SER A 83 15.23 2.84 -7.07
N GLU A 84 14.37 2.81 -8.11
CA GLU A 84 13.26 1.87 -8.18
C GLU A 84 13.71 0.41 -7.97
N ALA A 85 14.81 0.01 -8.61
CA ALA A 85 15.35 -1.35 -8.51
C ALA A 85 15.76 -1.69 -7.06
N GLU A 86 16.38 -0.77 -6.36
CA GLU A 86 16.80 -0.98 -4.97
C GLU A 86 15.61 -1.03 -4.03
N MET A 87 14.64 -0.14 -4.17
CA MET A 87 13.41 -0.11 -3.39
C MET A 87 12.64 -1.43 -3.51
N ILE A 88 12.45 -1.92 -4.73
CA ILE A 88 11.80 -3.21 -5.00
C ILE A 88 12.63 -4.38 -4.44
N SER A 89 13.95 -4.34 -4.61
CA SER A 89 14.85 -5.35 -4.03
C SER A 89 14.74 -5.41 -2.52
N ASN A 90 14.68 -4.26 -1.84
CA ASN A 90 14.56 -4.17 -0.39
C ASN A 90 13.20 -4.68 0.10
N PHE A 91 12.12 -4.39 -0.62
CA PHE A 91 10.80 -4.93 -0.33
C PHE A 91 10.77 -6.46 -0.42
N PHE A 92 11.27 -7.06 -1.51
CA PHE A 92 11.28 -8.52 -1.63
C PHE A 92 12.27 -9.19 -0.68
N LYS A 93 13.42 -8.59 -0.38
CA LYS A 93 14.34 -9.06 0.69
C LYS A 93 13.66 -9.06 2.07
N PHE A 94 12.82 -8.07 2.36
CA PHE A 94 12.03 -8.04 3.59
C PHE A 94 11.06 -9.23 3.63
N ILE A 95 10.33 -9.49 2.53
CA ILE A 95 9.43 -10.67 2.43
C ILE A 95 10.22 -11.98 2.59
N ASP A 96 11.36 -12.13 1.91
CA ASP A 96 12.19 -13.33 1.99
C ASP A 96 12.72 -13.57 3.41
N LYS A 97 13.09 -12.49 4.12
CA LYS A 97 13.66 -12.57 5.46
C LYS A 97 12.64 -12.88 6.54
N PHE A 98 11.46 -12.27 6.49
CA PHE A 98 10.50 -12.30 7.58
C PHE A 98 9.25 -13.14 7.27
N SER A 99 8.97 -13.42 6.00
CA SER A 99 7.74 -14.09 5.54
C SER A 99 6.47 -13.52 6.21
N PRO A 100 6.29 -12.18 6.21
CA PRO A 100 5.20 -11.53 6.94
C PRO A 100 3.84 -11.93 6.38
N LYS A 101 2.77 -11.75 7.15
CA LYS A 101 1.44 -11.62 6.55
C LYS A 101 1.40 -10.28 5.82
N LEU A 102 1.10 -10.28 4.53
CA LEU A 102 0.86 -9.06 3.76
C LEU A 102 -0.58 -8.61 3.95
N VAL A 103 -0.79 -7.31 4.02
CA VAL A 103 -2.11 -6.69 4.00
C VAL A 103 -2.08 -5.53 3.00
N SER A 104 -3.12 -5.40 2.20
CA SER A 104 -3.25 -4.33 1.20
C SER A 104 -4.71 -3.98 0.94
N PHE A 105 -4.94 -2.91 0.21
CA PHE A 105 -6.23 -2.61 -0.38
C PHE A 105 -6.13 -2.65 -1.91
N ASN A 106 -6.65 -3.71 -2.53
CA ASN A 106 -6.54 -4.03 -3.96
C ASN A 106 -5.10 -4.38 -4.45
N GLY A 107 -4.18 -4.63 -3.52
CA GLY A 107 -2.77 -4.88 -3.85
C GLY A 107 -2.52 -6.21 -4.54
N LYS A 108 -3.41 -7.20 -4.41
CA LYS A 108 -3.33 -8.45 -5.20
C LYS A 108 -3.57 -8.21 -6.68
N ASN A 109 -4.36 -7.19 -7.05
CA ASN A 109 -4.68 -6.89 -8.44
C ASN A 109 -3.80 -5.78 -9.02
N TYR A 110 -3.18 -4.92 -8.19
CA TYR A 110 -2.37 -3.80 -8.65
C TYR A 110 -0.93 -3.84 -8.16
N ASP A 111 -0.69 -3.62 -6.87
CA ASP A 111 0.65 -3.41 -6.31
C ASP A 111 1.58 -4.60 -6.53
N MET A 112 1.16 -5.78 -6.09
CA MET A 112 2.00 -6.97 -6.22
C MET A 112 2.27 -7.40 -7.66
N PRO A 113 1.29 -7.39 -8.59
CA PRO A 113 1.56 -7.58 -10.01
C PRO A 113 2.55 -6.56 -10.58
N LEU A 114 2.41 -5.27 -10.25
CA LEU A 114 3.33 -4.22 -10.66
C LEU A 114 4.75 -4.49 -10.12
N LEU A 115 4.89 -4.72 -8.81
CA LEU A 115 6.18 -5.01 -8.16
C LEU A 115 6.86 -6.24 -8.78
N VAL A 116 6.10 -7.30 -9.14
CA VAL A 116 6.64 -8.49 -9.82
C VAL A 116 7.09 -8.16 -11.24
N LEU A 117 6.33 -7.36 -12.00
CA LEU A 117 6.73 -6.93 -13.35
C LEU A 117 8.01 -6.08 -13.29
N ARG A 118 8.12 -5.18 -12.32
CA ARG A 118 9.34 -4.38 -12.12
C ARG A 118 10.52 -5.24 -11.65
N ALA A 119 10.28 -6.22 -10.77
CA ALA A 119 11.29 -7.21 -10.39
C ALA A 119 11.80 -8.00 -11.60
N LEU A 120 10.91 -8.36 -12.54
CA LEU A 120 11.29 -8.99 -13.81
C LEU A 120 12.19 -8.07 -14.65
N LYS A 121 11.86 -6.76 -14.77
CA LYS A 121 12.69 -5.76 -15.49
C LYS A 121 14.12 -5.71 -14.95
N TYR A 122 14.27 -5.79 -13.63
CA TYR A 122 15.57 -5.61 -12.95
C TYR A 122 16.24 -6.91 -12.53
N ASN A 123 15.71 -8.09 -12.91
CA ASN A 123 16.21 -9.42 -12.51
C ASN A 123 16.30 -9.57 -10.97
N ILE A 124 15.35 -9.03 -10.23
CA ILE A 124 15.26 -9.13 -8.77
C ILE A 124 14.54 -10.42 -8.39
N LYS A 125 15.10 -11.15 -7.43
CA LYS A 125 14.47 -12.36 -6.90
C LYS A 125 13.31 -12.01 -5.97
N ALA A 126 12.19 -12.69 -6.13
CA ALA A 126 11.00 -12.62 -5.29
C ALA A 126 10.60 -14.05 -4.86
N SER A 127 11.57 -14.82 -4.36
CA SER A 127 11.48 -16.28 -4.22
C SER A 127 10.35 -16.69 -3.30
N THR A 128 10.26 -16.10 -2.11
CA THR A 128 9.23 -16.40 -1.11
C THR A 128 7.84 -15.99 -1.59
N TYR A 129 7.71 -14.83 -2.25
CA TYR A 129 6.41 -14.38 -2.77
C TYR A 129 5.89 -15.26 -3.92
N LEU A 130 6.79 -15.72 -4.79
CA LEU A 130 6.45 -16.53 -5.97
C LEU A 130 6.41 -18.04 -5.68
N ASP A 131 6.76 -18.48 -4.48
CA ASP A 131 6.70 -19.89 -4.11
C ASP A 131 5.25 -20.35 -3.92
N THR A 132 4.78 -21.17 -4.85
CA THR A 132 3.48 -21.80 -4.83
C THR A 132 3.57 -23.33 -4.66
N ILE A 133 4.79 -23.86 -4.46
CA ILE A 133 5.10 -25.29 -4.45
C ILE A 133 5.25 -25.78 -3.01
N SER A 134 6.00 -25.04 -2.18
CA SER A 134 6.28 -25.45 -0.78
C SER A 134 5.03 -25.60 0.08
N ASP A 135 4.02 -24.74 -0.15
CA ASP A 135 2.69 -24.88 0.42
C ASP A 135 1.63 -24.47 -0.62
N LYS A 136 0.92 -25.43 -1.16
CA LYS A 136 -0.08 -25.21 -2.22
C LYS A 136 -1.28 -24.39 -1.78
N TRP A 137 -1.61 -24.42 -0.50
CA TRP A 137 -2.81 -23.80 0.05
C TRP A 137 -2.53 -22.51 0.83
N ASN A 138 -1.33 -22.39 1.40
CA ASN A 138 -0.95 -21.27 2.25
C ASN A 138 0.29 -20.55 1.70
N ASN A 139 0.13 -19.88 0.58
CA ASN A 139 1.17 -19.08 -0.08
C ASN A 139 0.62 -17.70 -0.47
N TYR A 140 1.50 -16.76 -0.84
CA TYR A 140 1.12 -15.39 -1.18
C TYR A 140 0.25 -15.27 -2.44
N LYS A 141 0.26 -16.28 -3.31
CA LYS A 141 -0.55 -16.33 -4.55
C LYS A 141 -1.91 -16.99 -4.32
N SER A 142 -2.18 -17.51 -3.13
CA SER A 142 -3.46 -18.16 -2.81
C SER A 142 -4.60 -17.14 -2.80
N ARG A 143 -5.54 -17.29 -3.73
CA ARG A 143 -6.60 -16.29 -3.97
C ARG A 143 -7.60 -16.16 -2.82
N PHE A 144 -7.94 -17.27 -2.17
CA PHE A 144 -8.98 -17.31 -1.13
C PHE A 144 -8.43 -17.52 0.28
N ASN A 145 -7.11 -17.30 0.46
CA ASN A 145 -6.46 -17.48 1.74
C ASN A 145 -5.84 -16.15 2.21
N GLU A 146 -6.36 -15.64 3.32
CA GLU A 146 -5.90 -14.39 3.94
C GLU A 146 -4.68 -14.58 4.85
N LEU A 147 -4.22 -15.83 5.10
CA LEU A 147 -3.13 -16.09 6.06
C LEU A 147 -1.80 -15.50 5.61
N LYS A 148 -1.53 -15.50 4.31
CA LYS A 148 -0.30 -14.92 3.74
C LYS A 148 -0.51 -13.54 3.14
N HIS A 149 -1.66 -13.30 2.51
CA HIS A 149 -2.00 -12.00 1.95
C HIS A 149 -3.50 -11.72 2.11
N CYS A 150 -3.84 -10.84 3.04
CA CYS A 150 -5.18 -10.30 3.21
C CYS A 150 -5.32 -9.04 2.34
N ASP A 151 -6.07 -9.14 1.26
CA ASP A 151 -6.46 -7.98 0.46
C ASP A 151 -7.84 -7.50 0.89
N LEU A 152 -7.89 -6.36 1.57
CA LEU A 152 -9.14 -5.85 2.14
C LEU A 152 -10.19 -5.52 1.08
N PHE A 153 -9.78 -5.18 -0.14
CA PHE A 153 -10.71 -4.98 -1.24
C PHE A 153 -11.47 -6.28 -1.57
N GLU A 154 -10.77 -7.42 -1.61
CA GLU A 154 -11.39 -8.74 -1.82
C GLU A 154 -12.17 -9.19 -0.57
N SER A 155 -11.56 -9.05 0.61
CA SER A 155 -12.12 -9.54 1.89
C SER A 155 -13.40 -8.83 2.31
N LEU A 156 -13.56 -7.54 1.94
CA LEU A 156 -14.75 -6.74 2.21
C LEU A 156 -15.84 -6.86 1.14
N GLY A 157 -15.65 -7.73 0.14
CA GLY A 157 -16.70 -8.07 -0.83
C GLY A 157 -16.54 -7.44 -2.21
N ALA A 158 -15.37 -6.88 -2.55
CA ALA A 158 -14.90 -6.48 -3.89
C ALA A 158 -16.00 -6.00 -4.87
N GLY A 159 -16.72 -4.94 -4.50
CA GLY A 159 -17.73 -4.33 -5.36
C GLY A 159 -17.13 -3.35 -6.37
N ARG A 160 -17.73 -3.20 -7.54
CA ARG A 160 -17.36 -2.13 -8.47
C ARG A 160 -17.48 -0.75 -7.79
N GLY A 161 -16.47 0.10 -7.95
CA GLY A 161 -16.44 1.45 -7.40
C GLY A 161 -16.09 1.54 -5.92
N MET A 162 -15.69 0.44 -5.26
CA MET A 162 -15.14 0.50 -3.91
C MET A 162 -13.77 1.19 -3.93
N ARG A 163 -13.65 2.27 -3.19
CA ARG A 163 -12.41 3.04 -3.00
C ARG A 163 -12.07 3.06 -1.51
N LEU A 164 -10.77 3.04 -1.20
CA LEU A 164 -10.27 3.05 0.18
C LEU A 164 -10.85 4.24 0.96
N ASP A 165 -10.79 5.44 0.39
CA ASP A 165 -11.33 6.66 0.99
C ASP A 165 -12.82 6.56 1.35
N THR A 166 -13.61 6.00 0.46
CA THR A 166 -15.07 5.85 0.65
C THR A 166 -15.38 4.86 1.77
N ILE A 167 -14.63 3.75 1.83
CA ILE A 167 -14.80 2.74 2.89
C ILE A 167 -14.33 3.30 4.24
N CYS A 168 -13.19 3.99 4.25
CA CYS A 168 -12.69 4.65 5.44
C CYS A 168 -13.72 5.68 5.97
N ALA A 169 -14.24 6.54 5.11
CA ALA A 169 -15.28 7.50 5.50
C ALA A 169 -16.53 6.81 6.06
N MET A 170 -17.03 5.76 5.41
CA MET A 170 -18.16 4.95 5.88
C MET A 170 -17.87 4.31 7.25
N ALA A 171 -16.61 3.91 7.46
CA ALA A 171 -16.16 3.28 8.70
C ALA A 171 -15.74 4.27 9.80
N ASN A 172 -15.94 5.59 9.61
CA ASN A 172 -15.47 6.70 10.45
C ASN A 172 -13.94 6.71 10.66
N LEU A 173 -13.20 6.35 9.63
CA LEU A 173 -11.74 6.45 9.58
C LEU A 173 -11.34 7.68 8.77
N PRO A 174 -10.05 8.15 8.85
CA PRO A 174 -9.63 9.40 8.22
C PRO A 174 -9.94 9.48 6.73
N GLY A 175 -9.70 8.40 5.98
CA GLY A 175 -9.85 8.42 4.53
C GLY A 175 -8.80 9.31 3.87
N LYS A 176 -9.21 10.08 2.85
CA LYS A 176 -8.29 10.90 2.07
C LYS A 176 -7.68 12.03 2.86
N TYR A 177 -6.38 12.19 2.67
CA TYR A 177 -5.59 13.33 3.08
C TYR A 177 -5.03 14.03 1.82
N ASP A 178 -5.38 15.30 1.64
CA ASP A 178 -4.83 16.35 0.73
C ASP A 178 -4.54 15.97 -0.74
N VAL A 179 -3.88 14.85 -1.04
CA VAL A 179 -3.47 14.42 -2.38
C VAL A 179 -4.44 13.36 -2.94
N HIS A 180 -4.64 13.35 -4.26
CA HIS A 180 -5.37 12.32 -4.97
C HIS A 180 -4.42 11.55 -5.90
N GLY A 181 -4.66 10.25 -6.11
CA GLY A 181 -3.81 9.43 -6.98
C GLY A 181 -3.64 9.96 -8.41
N ASP A 182 -4.62 10.72 -8.92
CA ASP A 182 -4.54 11.42 -10.21
C ASP A 182 -3.55 12.60 -10.23
N GLN A 183 -3.14 13.12 -9.07
CA GLN A 183 -2.16 14.20 -8.92
C GLN A 183 -0.71 13.68 -8.81
N VAL A 184 -0.51 12.39 -8.58
CA VAL A 184 0.82 11.79 -8.37
C VAL A 184 1.77 12.06 -9.55
N LEU A 185 1.26 11.97 -10.79
CA LEU A 185 2.04 12.27 -11.99
C LEU A 185 2.54 13.72 -12.00
N GLU A 186 1.67 14.67 -11.70
CA GLU A 186 1.99 16.10 -11.70
C GLU A 186 2.97 16.44 -10.57
N LEU A 187 2.73 15.95 -9.35
CA LEU A 187 3.62 16.12 -8.22
C LEU A 187 5.04 15.59 -8.50
N PHE A 188 5.13 14.43 -9.17
CA PHE A 188 6.42 13.86 -9.53
C PHE A 188 7.21 14.77 -10.45
N TYR A 189 6.61 15.31 -11.50
CA TYR A 189 7.28 16.23 -12.44
C TYR A 189 7.50 17.63 -11.88
N GLN A 190 6.82 17.99 -10.78
CA GLN A 190 7.09 19.19 -9.98
C GLN A 190 8.21 18.98 -8.94
N ASN A 191 8.84 17.78 -8.88
CA ASN A 191 9.83 17.37 -7.88
C ASN A 191 9.30 17.35 -6.44
N GLU A 192 8.00 17.13 -6.25
CA GLU A 192 7.33 17.05 -4.95
C GLU A 192 7.24 15.60 -4.42
N LEU A 193 8.34 14.86 -4.52
CA LEU A 193 8.38 13.43 -4.16
C LEU A 193 8.03 13.19 -2.69
N GLU A 194 8.39 14.12 -1.78
CA GLU A 194 8.02 13.99 -0.36
C GLU A 194 6.50 14.03 -0.14
N LYS A 195 5.75 14.83 -0.91
CA LYS A 195 4.28 14.81 -0.85
C LYS A 195 3.70 13.50 -1.32
N ILE A 196 4.31 12.87 -2.33
CA ILE A 196 3.91 11.54 -2.79
C ILE A 196 4.19 10.49 -1.70
N HIS A 197 5.33 10.59 -1.00
CA HIS A 197 5.62 9.71 0.14
C HIS A 197 4.63 9.92 1.29
N GLU A 198 4.26 11.17 1.62
CA GLU A 198 3.24 11.46 2.63
C GLU A 198 1.88 10.87 2.25
N TYR A 199 1.50 10.99 0.98
CA TYR A 199 0.27 10.40 0.47
C TYR A 199 0.28 8.88 0.62
N CYS A 200 1.33 8.21 0.16
CA CYS A 200 1.50 6.77 0.31
C CYS A 200 1.52 6.32 1.79
N GLU A 201 2.19 7.08 2.68
CA GLU A 201 2.15 6.83 4.14
C GLU A 201 0.73 6.96 4.70
N SER A 202 -0.05 7.95 4.26
CA SER A 202 -1.44 8.11 4.71
C SER A 202 -2.35 6.97 4.24
N ASP A 203 -2.14 6.47 3.02
CA ASP A 203 -2.93 5.35 2.49
C ASP A 203 -2.63 4.03 3.19
N VAL A 204 -1.37 3.75 3.54
CA VAL A 204 -1.05 2.55 4.35
C VAL A 204 -1.56 2.67 5.78
N LEU A 205 -1.61 3.88 6.37
CA LEU A 205 -2.22 4.11 7.69
C LEU A 205 -3.74 3.91 7.66
N ASN A 206 -4.42 4.40 6.64
CA ASN A 206 -5.83 4.12 6.40
C ASN A 206 -6.10 2.63 6.25
N THR A 207 -5.28 1.95 5.45
CA THR A 207 -5.37 0.49 5.25
C THR A 207 -5.13 -0.26 6.56
N PHE A 208 -4.19 0.19 7.39
CA PHE A 208 -3.93 -0.37 8.71
C PHE A 208 -5.14 -0.21 9.66
N MET A 209 -5.69 0.99 9.79
CA MET A 209 -6.87 1.22 10.63
C MET A 209 -8.08 0.40 10.15
N LEU A 210 -8.28 0.31 8.84
CA LEU A 210 -9.32 -0.53 8.24
C LEU A 210 -9.07 -2.02 8.52
N TYR A 211 -7.83 -2.47 8.46
CA TYR A 211 -7.43 -3.84 8.81
C TYR A 211 -7.70 -4.17 10.27
N LEU A 212 -7.36 -3.28 11.20
CA LEU A 212 -7.69 -3.46 12.62
C LEU A 212 -9.20 -3.60 12.83
N LYS A 213 -9.98 -2.74 12.18
CA LYS A 213 -11.44 -2.78 12.25
C LYS A 213 -12.00 -4.07 11.66
N TYR A 214 -11.43 -4.55 10.56
CA TYR A 214 -11.76 -5.84 9.95
C TYR A 214 -11.47 -7.02 10.87
N GLU A 215 -10.28 -7.07 11.49
CA GLU A 215 -9.93 -8.12 12.44
C GLU A 215 -10.79 -8.04 13.72
N PHE A 216 -11.18 -6.84 14.15
CA PHE A 216 -12.11 -6.65 15.27
C PHE A 216 -13.50 -7.22 14.96
N ILE A 217 -14.10 -6.93 13.82
CA ILE A 217 -15.43 -7.46 13.46
C ILE A 217 -15.40 -8.97 13.19
N LYS A 218 -14.24 -9.54 12.88
CA LYS A 218 -14.02 -10.99 12.81
C LYS A 218 -13.94 -11.66 14.18
N GLY A 219 -13.82 -10.87 15.26
CA GLY A 219 -13.61 -11.36 16.63
C GLY A 219 -12.17 -11.81 16.93
N ASN A 220 -11.21 -11.38 16.12
CA ASN A 220 -9.78 -11.70 16.31
C ASN A 220 -9.07 -10.70 17.22
N LEU A 221 -9.65 -9.54 17.51
CA LEU A 221 -9.16 -8.53 18.43
C LEU A 221 -10.20 -8.25 19.52
N THR A 222 -9.73 -8.04 20.74
CA THR A 222 -10.55 -7.47 21.80
C THR A 222 -10.67 -5.94 21.64
N GLU A 223 -11.58 -5.31 22.35
CA GLU A 223 -11.70 -3.86 22.40
C GLU A 223 -10.41 -3.20 22.90
N GLU A 224 -9.76 -3.81 23.91
CA GLU A 224 -8.50 -3.37 24.48
C GLU A 224 -7.33 -3.48 23.48
N ASP A 225 -7.23 -4.60 22.74
CA ASP A 225 -6.18 -4.80 21.72
C ASP A 225 -6.32 -3.78 20.58
N TYR A 226 -7.57 -3.56 20.13
CA TYR A 226 -7.88 -2.57 19.11
C TYR A 226 -7.48 -1.15 19.55
N ALA A 227 -7.95 -0.73 20.75
CA ALA A 227 -7.63 0.57 21.32
C ALA A 227 -6.12 0.76 21.54
N ASN A 228 -5.45 -0.25 22.10
CA ASN A 228 -4.00 -0.20 22.32
C ASN A 228 -3.20 -0.04 21.04
N SER A 229 -3.60 -0.71 19.95
CA SER A 229 -2.90 -0.60 18.68
C SER A 229 -3.05 0.80 18.05
N LEU A 230 -4.22 1.43 18.18
CA LEU A 230 -4.47 2.81 17.77
C LEU A 230 -3.67 3.82 18.61
N SER A 231 -3.60 3.62 19.94
CA SER A 231 -2.79 4.47 20.82
C SER A 231 -1.32 4.44 20.45
N LEU A 232 -0.76 3.25 20.22
CA LEU A 232 0.64 3.10 19.80
C LEU A 232 0.92 3.74 18.43
N MET A 233 -0.03 3.68 17.49
CA MET A 233 0.08 4.39 16.22
C MET A 233 0.13 5.91 16.47
N SER A 234 -0.78 6.45 17.27
CA SER A 234 -0.84 7.88 17.59
C SER A 234 0.45 8.37 18.27
N GLU A 235 0.93 7.63 19.28
CA GLU A 235 2.20 7.93 19.96
C GLU A 235 3.37 7.95 18.98
N TYR A 236 3.48 6.93 18.12
CA TYR A 236 4.54 6.86 17.12
C TYR A 236 4.47 8.03 16.13
N LEU A 237 3.28 8.37 15.65
CA LEU A 237 3.10 9.48 14.69
C LEU A 237 3.51 10.83 15.32
N GLN A 238 3.11 11.09 16.55
CA GLN A 238 3.48 12.31 17.28
C GLN A 238 4.99 12.39 17.55
N GLU A 239 5.63 11.26 17.89
CA GLU A 239 7.06 11.24 18.21
C GLU A 239 7.96 11.27 16.97
N HIS A 240 7.60 10.54 15.91
CA HIS A 240 8.50 10.28 14.78
C HIS A 240 8.07 10.94 13.46
N LYS A 241 6.83 11.41 13.36
CA LYS A 241 6.24 11.95 12.13
C LYS A 241 5.59 13.33 12.33
N ALA A 242 5.89 14.04 13.43
CA ALA A 242 5.25 15.31 13.80
C ALA A 242 5.26 16.40 12.70
N ASN A 243 6.19 16.30 11.75
CA ASN A 243 6.29 17.22 10.61
C ASN A 243 5.43 16.82 9.39
N ARG A 244 4.72 15.70 9.45
CA ARG A 244 3.83 15.23 8.39
C ARG A 244 2.43 15.83 8.57
N GLY A 245 1.85 16.31 7.48
CA GLY A 245 0.56 17.00 7.52
C GLY A 245 -0.63 16.11 7.92
N TYR A 246 -0.53 14.80 7.73
CA TYR A 246 -1.60 13.85 8.08
C TYR A 246 -1.68 13.53 9.58
N VAL A 247 -0.67 13.83 10.40
CA VAL A 247 -0.54 13.32 11.78
C VAL A 247 -1.74 13.72 12.65
N ASP A 248 -2.10 14.99 12.68
CA ASP A 248 -3.19 15.49 13.51
C ASP A 248 -4.52 14.81 13.18
N ILE A 249 -4.76 14.50 11.90
CA ILE A 249 -5.99 13.85 11.44
C ILE A 249 -6.06 12.41 11.94
N PHE A 250 -4.95 11.65 11.82
CA PHE A 250 -4.90 10.26 12.28
C PHE A 250 -4.94 10.15 13.79
N VAL A 251 -4.26 11.03 14.53
CA VAL A 251 -4.30 11.09 16.01
C VAL A 251 -5.72 11.40 16.48
N HIS A 252 -6.35 12.45 15.95
CA HIS A 252 -7.72 12.81 16.32
C HIS A 252 -8.71 11.67 16.04
N CYS A 253 -8.61 11.05 14.85
CA CYS A 253 -9.48 9.94 14.50
C CYS A 253 -9.27 8.72 15.42
N SER A 254 -8.02 8.43 15.80
CA SER A 254 -7.70 7.35 16.74
C SER A 254 -8.34 7.59 18.11
N ASP A 255 -8.24 8.80 18.64
CA ASP A 255 -8.85 9.18 19.92
C ASP A 255 -10.38 9.00 19.90
N GLU A 256 -11.02 9.41 18.81
CA GLU A 256 -12.48 9.25 18.65
C GLU A 256 -12.88 7.77 18.50
N GLU A 257 -12.10 6.97 17.79
CA GLU A 257 -12.34 5.52 17.66
C GLU A 257 -12.15 4.78 18.99
N ILE A 258 -11.10 5.12 19.75
CA ILE A 258 -10.84 4.54 21.07
C ILE A 258 -12.02 4.83 22.02
N LYS A 259 -12.50 6.08 22.08
CA LYS A 259 -13.69 6.43 22.87
C LYS A 259 -14.91 5.63 22.43
N ARG A 260 -15.16 5.56 21.12
CA ARG A 260 -16.31 4.85 20.56
C ARG A 260 -16.32 3.36 20.87
N ILE A 261 -15.14 2.72 20.99
CA ILE A 261 -15.04 1.30 21.26
C ILE A 261 -15.09 0.97 22.75
N LEU A 262 -14.50 1.81 23.61
CA LEU A 262 -14.39 1.55 25.04
C LEU A 262 -15.60 2.09 25.85
N GLU A 263 -16.38 3.04 25.31
CA GLU A 263 -17.53 3.65 26.00
C GLU A 263 -18.88 2.98 25.64
N LYS A 264 -18.85 1.80 25.00
CA LYS A 264 -20.04 0.96 24.74
C LYS A 264 -20.39 0.12 25.95
#